data_9f04a32efc941d140e61c985ce2b75bf
#
_entry.id   9f04a32efc941d140e61c985ce2b75bf
#
_cell.length_a   1.000
_cell.length_b   1.000
_cell.length_c   1.000
_cell.angle_alpha   90.00
_cell.angle_beta   90.00
_cell.angle_gamma   90.00
#
_symmetry.space_group_name_H-M   'P 1'
#
loop_
_entity.id
_entity.type
_entity.pdbx_description
1 polymer ?
#
loop_
_entity_poly.entity_id
_entity_poly.type
_entity_poly.pdbx_seq_one_letter_code
_entity_poly.pdbx_strand_id
1 'polypeptide(L)'
;SDVEWFAKWLGSIADYYVQDAYASVKKSTLSIVDIPRYYQEREAIYAGAWLYRDIKFGKYTETPPRPYIVMSGSVNTTIEDELRYIYDRINVCDKIYVVGQAAQAFYAVRGIGFGDNENLPEETINFAGELLEIAEYRGVDLVIPDVVCTTNQDMTEMILRQPNDISADEIPLWVYTPRLSGVYSGAKTLEM
;
A
#
# COMPACT_ATOMS: atom_id res chain seq x y z
N SER A 1 17.72 19.70 23.12
CA SER A 1 18.39 18.74 22.21
C SER A 1 18.74 19.43 20.90
N ASP A 2 19.68 18.89 20.14
CA ASP A 2 20.08 19.45 18.83
C ASP A 2 18.89 19.52 17.84
N VAL A 3 17.98 18.58 17.95
CA VAL A 3 16.73 18.52 17.16
C VAL A 3 15.82 19.72 17.49
N GLU A 4 15.66 20.02 18.77
CA GLU A 4 14.82 21.13 19.23
C GLU A 4 15.42 22.50 18.82
N TRP A 5 16.73 22.64 18.98
CA TRP A 5 17.41 23.85 18.51
C TRP A 5 17.22 24.05 17.00
N PHE A 6 17.41 22.99 16.22
CA PHE A 6 17.27 23.04 14.76
C PHE A 6 15.83 23.34 14.33
N ALA A 7 14.84 22.72 14.98
CA ALA A 7 13.42 23.01 14.72
C ALA A 7 13.08 24.48 15.03
N LYS A 8 13.59 25.01 16.15
CA LYS A 8 13.42 26.41 16.54
C LYS A 8 14.06 27.37 15.54
N TRP A 9 15.29 27.06 15.13
CA TRP A 9 15.99 27.84 14.12
C TRP A 9 15.21 27.87 12.79
N LEU A 10 14.78 26.70 12.27
CA LEU A 10 13.95 26.61 11.07
C LEU A 10 12.62 27.39 11.25
N GLY A 11 11.98 27.29 12.42
CA GLY A 11 10.76 28.02 12.74
C GLY A 11 10.95 29.54 12.82
N SER A 12 12.18 30.03 12.90
CA SER A 12 12.49 31.48 12.93
C SER A 12 12.77 32.09 11.55
N ILE A 13 12.94 31.26 10.51
CA ILE A 13 13.36 31.75 9.18
C ILE A 13 12.17 32.30 8.36
N ALA A 14 10.96 31.86 8.66
CA ALA A 14 9.76 32.21 7.90
C ALA A 14 8.62 32.69 8.81
N ASP A 15 7.67 33.40 8.24
CA ASP A 15 6.49 33.89 8.96
C ASP A 15 5.36 32.85 9.00
N TYR A 16 5.30 31.96 8.03
CA TYR A 16 4.25 30.97 7.88
C TYR A 16 4.82 29.58 7.65
N TYR A 17 4.13 28.56 8.18
CA TYR A 17 4.38 27.17 7.88
C TYR A 17 3.23 26.62 7.04
N VAL A 18 3.57 26.01 5.90
CA VAL A 18 2.58 25.37 5.02
C VAL A 18 2.94 23.91 4.85
N GLN A 19 2.03 23.02 5.29
CA GLN A 19 2.14 21.58 5.06
C GLN A 19 1.42 21.21 3.77
N ASP A 20 2.14 20.71 2.79
CA ASP A 20 1.58 20.29 1.48
C ASP A 20 2.00 18.87 1.05
N ALA A 21 2.66 18.13 1.95
CA ALA A 21 3.14 16.77 1.70
C ALA A 21 2.22 15.71 2.33
N TYR A 22 1.14 15.34 1.64
CA TYR A 22 0.16 14.36 2.12
C TYR A 22 0.81 13.01 2.50
N ALA A 23 1.71 12.49 1.68
CA ALA A 23 2.39 11.22 1.93
C ALA A 23 3.23 11.18 3.23
N SER A 24 3.52 12.35 3.80
CA SER A 24 4.33 12.48 5.01
C SER A 24 3.53 12.79 6.27
N VAL A 25 2.22 13.05 6.19
CA VAL A 25 1.42 13.51 7.35
C VAL A 25 1.37 12.50 8.51
N LYS A 26 1.56 11.22 8.24
CA LYS A 26 1.60 10.15 9.26
C LYS A 26 2.98 9.99 9.90
N LYS A 27 4.00 10.65 9.37
CA LYS A 27 5.39 10.48 9.85
C LYS A 27 5.68 11.43 11.00
N SER A 28 6.23 10.90 12.10
CA SER A 28 6.71 11.71 13.24
C SER A 28 8.09 12.26 12.94
N THR A 29 8.21 13.10 11.92
CA THR A 29 9.47 13.77 11.55
C THR A 29 9.48 15.20 12.04
N LEU A 30 10.67 15.77 12.17
CA LEU A 30 10.89 17.14 12.62
C LEU A 30 10.06 18.15 11.83
N SER A 31 9.99 18.01 10.51
CA SER A 31 9.21 18.91 9.64
C SER A 31 7.70 18.81 9.85
N ILE A 32 7.18 17.67 10.28
CA ILE A 32 5.74 17.44 10.44
C ILE A 32 5.28 17.74 11.87
N VAL A 33 6.13 17.47 12.87
CA VAL A 33 5.74 17.54 14.28
C VAL A 33 6.37 18.73 14.99
N ASP A 34 7.70 18.87 14.90
CA ASP A 34 8.43 19.80 15.75
C ASP A 34 8.44 21.24 15.22
N ILE A 35 8.71 21.44 13.93
CA ILE A 35 8.72 22.78 13.33
C ILE A 35 7.37 23.48 13.45
N PRO A 36 6.21 22.85 13.16
CA PRO A 36 4.91 23.50 13.27
C PRO A 36 4.62 24.08 14.65
N ARG A 37 5.13 23.47 15.74
CA ARG A 37 4.93 23.96 17.10
C ARG A 37 5.35 25.41 17.29
N TYR A 38 6.38 25.86 16.58
CA TYR A 38 6.86 27.24 16.65
C TYR A 38 5.99 28.27 15.93
N TYR A 39 5.01 27.79 15.16
CA TYR A 39 4.04 28.62 14.45
C TYR A 39 2.64 28.60 15.09
N GLN A 40 2.37 27.71 16.05
CA GLN A 40 1.06 27.59 16.69
C GLN A 40 0.61 28.87 17.39
N GLU A 41 1.49 29.46 18.20
CA GLU A 41 1.16 30.70 18.92
C GLU A 41 0.89 31.88 18.02
N ARG A 42 1.34 31.84 16.76
CA ARG A 42 1.14 32.89 15.77
C ARG A 42 -0.05 32.61 14.87
N GLU A 43 -0.76 31.50 15.06
CA GLU A 43 -1.81 31.03 14.14
C GLU A 43 -1.33 30.97 12.67
N ALA A 44 -0.07 30.63 12.46
CA ALA A 44 0.62 30.73 11.18
C ALA A 44 0.87 29.36 10.52
N ILE A 45 0.01 28.36 10.81
CA ILE A 45 0.07 27.00 10.24
C ILE A 45 -1.07 26.83 9.27
N TYR A 46 -0.73 26.41 8.04
CA TYR A 46 -1.70 26.23 6.98
C TYR A 46 -1.52 24.87 6.28
N ALA A 47 -2.62 24.32 5.78
CA ALA A 47 -2.57 23.25 4.81
C ALA A 47 -2.34 23.80 3.41
N GLY A 48 -1.43 23.23 2.66
CA GLY A 48 -1.23 23.57 1.26
C GLY A 48 -2.39 23.12 0.37
N ALA A 49 -2.44 23.63 -0.84
CA ALA A 49 -3.53 23.36 -1.77
C ALA A 49 -3.65 21.87 -2.14
N TRP A 50 -2.52 21.16 -2.27
CA TRP A 50 -2.49 19.75 -2.58
C TRP A 50 -2.97 18.92 -1.39
N LEU A 51 -2.46 19.19 -0.19
CA LEU A 51 -2.91 18.51 1.01
C LEU A 51 -4.41 18.72 1.24
N TYR A 52 -4.90 19.96 1.09
CA TYR A 52 -6.33 20.25 1.21
C TYR A 52 -7.18 19.46 0.21
N ARG A 53 -6.73 19.40 -1.05
CA ARG A 53 -7.40 18.64 -2.10
C ARG A 53 -7.43 17.14 -1.77
N ASP A 54 -6.30 16.59 -1.32
CA ASP A 54 -6.19 15.17 -1.01
C ASP A 54 -7.05 14.79 0.20
N ILE A 55 -7.09 15.62 1.24
CA ILE A 55 -8.01 15.45 2.39
C ILE A 55 -9.47 15.50 1.92
N LYS A 56 -9.81 16.47 1.07
CA LYS A 56 -11.16 16.59 0.53
C LYS A 56 -11.54 15.38 -0.31
N PHE A 57 -10.61 14.90 -1.13
CA PHE A 57 -10.81 13.68 -1.93
C PHE A 57 -10.94 12.43 -1.03
N GLY A 58 -10.12 12.33 0.03
CA GLY A 58 -10.16 11.23 0.99
C GLY A 58 -11.56 11.03 1.62
N LYS A 59 -12.33 12.09 1.80
CA LYS A 59 -13.70 11.98 2.32
C LYS A 59 -14.64 11.17 1.42
N TYR A 60 -14.41 11.17 0.11
CA TYR A 60 -15.19 10.33 -0.81
C TYR A 60 -14.92 8.84 -0.62
N THR A 61 -13.79 8.47 -0.01
CA THR A 61 -13.45 7.07 0.26
C THR A 61 -14.08 6.52 1.54
N GLU A 62 -14.70 7.37 2.37
CA GLU A 62 -15.44 6.96 3.56
C GLU A 62 -16.81 6.38 3.21
N THR A 63 -17.49 6.99 2.24
CA THR A 63 -18.78 6.56 1.70
C THR A 63 -18.75 6.60 0.18
N PRO A 64 -17.98 5.73 -0.46
CA PRO A 64 -17.78 5.78 -1.90
C PRO A 64 -19.05 5.35 -2.66
N PRO A 65 -19.25 5.87 -3.89
CA PRO A 65 -20.28 5.33 -4.77
C PRO A 65 -19.94 3.89 -5.16
N ARG A 66 -20.97 3.07 -5.35
CA ARG A 66 -20.82 1.66 -5.76
C ARG A 66 -20.94 1.50 -7.29
N PRO A 67 -20.20 0.57 -7.90
CA PRO A 67 -19.23 -0.34 -7.28
C PRO A 67 -17.93 0.40 -6.92
N TYR A 68 -17.38 0.10 -5.74
CA TYR A 68 -16.10 0.64 -5.29
C TYR A 68 -15.03 -0.45 -5.26
N ILE A 69 -14.02 -0.29 -6.08
CA ILE A 69 -12.93 -1.25 -6.25
C ILE A 69 -11.65 -0.64 -5.67
N VAL A 70 -10.98 -1.38 -4.81
CA VAL A 70 -9.72 -1.01 -4.20
C VAL A 70 -8.59 -1.83 -4.81
N MET A 71 -7.46 -1.23 -5.08
CA MET A 71 -6.21 -1.92 -5.39
C MET A 71 -5.22 -1.59 -4.27
N SER A 72 -4.74 -2.61 -3.57
CA SER A 72 -3.78 -2.48 -2.48
C SER A 72 -2.48 -3.16 -2.81
N GLY A 73 -1.38 -2.45 -2.66
CA GLY A 73 -0.03 -2.96 -2.82
C GLY A 73 0.97 -1.83 -3.00
N SER A 74 2.08 -1.93 -2.29
CA SER A 74 3.17 -0.95 -2.32
C SER A 74 4.50 -1.66 -2.14
N VAL A 75 5.56 -1.03 -2.59
CA VAL A 75 6.95 -1.43 -2.33
C VAL A 75 7.60 -0.58 -1.23
N ASN A 76 6.88 0.44 -0.74
CA ASN A 76 7.39 1.42 0.24
C ASN A 76 6.70 1.32 1.61
N THR A 77 5.84 0.33 1.80
CA THR A 77 5.13 0.04 3.05
C THR A 77 5.46 -1.37 3.51
N THR A 78 5.20 -1.66 4.78
CA THR A 78 5.32 -3.03 5.29
C THR A 78 4.11 -3.87 4.87
N ILE A 79 4.24 -5.19 4.90
CA ILE A 79 3.12 -6.10 4.62
C ILE A 79 2.01 -5.88 5.66
N GLU A 80 2.35 -5.67 6.92
CA GLU A 80 1.42 -5.42 8.01
C GLU A 80 0.60 -4.15 7.77
N ASP A 81 1.23 -3.06 7.31
CA ASP A 81 0.53 -1.81 6.99
C ASP A 81 -0.45 -1.99 5.83
N GLU A 82 -0.06 -2.77 4.80
CA GLU A 82 -0.95 -3.11 3.69
C GLU A 82 -2.14 -3.96 4.14
N LEU A 83 -1.92 -4.98 4.98
CA LEU A 83 -3.00 -5.80 5.52
C LEU A 83 -3.96 -4.96 6.37
N ARG A 84 -3.45 -4.02 7.17
CA ARG A 84 -4.29 -3.07 7.94
C ARG A 84 -5.11 -2.17 7.01
N TYR A 85 -4.49 -1.69 5.92
CA TYR A 85 -5.23 -0.92 4.91
C TYR A 85 -6.36 -1.74 4.27
N ILE A 86 -6.10 -3.01 3.93
CA ILE A 86 -7.12 -3.93 3.42
C ILE A 86 -8.25 -4.09 4.44
N TYR A 87 -7.94 -4.29 5.72
CA TYR A 87 -8.91 -4.38 6.80
C TYR A 87 -9.83 -3.15 6.86
N ASP A 88 -9.25 -1.96 6.79
CA ASP A 88 -10.01 -0.70 6.80
C ASP A 88 -10.93 -0.57 5.58
N ARG A 89 -10.52 -1.09 4.42
CA ARG A 89 -11.28 -0.96 3.17
C ARG A 89 -12.35 -2.03 2.98
N ILE A 90 -12.20 -3.22 3.56
CA ILE A 90 -13.18 -4.31 3.44
C ILE A 90 -14.62 -3.87 3.80
N ASN A 91 -14.77 -2.92 4.72
CA ASN A 91 -16.09 -2.44 5.13
C ASN A 91 -16.79 -1.52 4.13
N VAL A 92 -16.05 -0.95 3.17
CA VAL A 92 -16.55 0.11 2.29
C VAL A 92 -16.42 -0.20 0.80
N CYS A 93 -15.82 -1.34 0.42
CA CYS A 93 -15.60 -1.71 -0.97
C CYS A 93 -16.41 -2.95 -1.40
N ASP A 94 -16.48 -3.18 -2.70
CA ASP A 94 -17.09 -4.39 -3.30
C ASP A 94 -16.02 -5.40 -3.70
N LYS A 95 -14.82 -4.90 -4.03
CA LYS A 95 -13.72 -5.74 -4.49
C LYS A 95 -12.38 -5.13 -4.08
N ILE A 96 -11.43 -5.99 -3.72
CA ILE A 96 -10.05 -5.62 -3.44
C ILE A 96 -9.11 -6.46 -4.30
N TYR A 97 -8.29 -5.82 -5.12
CA TYR A 97 -7.16 -6.47 -5.76
C TYR A 97 -5.93 -6.30 -4.87
N VAL A 98 -5.39 -7.43 -4.41
CA VAL A 98 -4.14 -7.44 -3.66
C VAL A 98 -2.99 -7.57 -4.65
N VAL A 99 -2.09 -6.60 -4.66
CA VAL A 99 -0.90 -6.59 -5.50
C VAL A 99 0.35 -6.35 -4.65
N GLY A 100 1.53 -6.48 -5.23
CA GLY A 100 2.77 -6.22 -4.49
C GLY A 100 3.05 -7.22 -3.37
N GLN A 101 3.84 -6.80 -2.42
CA GLN A 101 4.34 -7.66 -1.34
C GLN A 101 3.23 -8.21 -0.42
N ALA A 102 2.11 -7.51 -0.28
CA ALA A 102 0.99 -7.98 0.55
C ALA A 102 0.44 -9.34 0.12
N ALA A 103 0.53 -9.66 -1.19
CA ALA A 103 0.09 -10.96 -1.69
C ALA A 103 0.87 -12.15 -1.09
N GLN A 104 2.11 -11.93 -0.64
CA GLN A 104 2.93 -12.97 0.00
C GLN A 104 2.24 -13.57 1.22
N ALA A 105 1.63 -12.73 2.06
CA ALA A 105 0.93 -13.20 3.25
C ALA A 105 -0.25 -14.10 2.88
N PHE A 106 -1.00 -13.76 1.85
CA PHE A 106 -2.13 -14.57 1.37
C PHE A 106 -1.69 -15.86 0.69
N TYR A 107 -0.54 -15.87 0.01
CA TYR A 107 0.04 -17.11 -0.51
C TYR A 107 0.50 -18.02 0.62
N ALA A 108 1.12 -17.47 1.67
CA ALA A 108 1.51 -18.24 2.85
C ALA A 108 0.31 -18.89 3.55
N VAL A 109 -0.84 -18.20 3.66
CA VAL A 109 -2.11 -18.81 4.14
C VAL A 109 -2.52 -20.01 3.31
N ARG A 110 -2.25 -20.01 2.00
CA ARG A 110 -2.53 -21.12 1.09
C ARG A 110 -1.47 -22.23 1.10
N GLY A 111 -0.43 -22.10 1.93
CA GLY A 111 0.70 -23.03 1.98
C GLY A 111 1.65 -22.93 0.78
N ILE A 112 1.60 -21.79 0.06
CA ILE A 112 2.50 -21.52 -1.06
C ILE A 112 3.68 -20.74 -0.52
N GLY A 113 4.86 -21.41 -0.47
CA GLY A 113 6.12 -20.82 -0.05
C GLY A 113 6.99 -20.45 -1.25
N PHE A 114 7.48 -19.23 -1.31
CA PHE A 114 8.51 -18.81 -2.25
C PHE A 114 9.19 -17.52 -1.76
N GLY A 115 10.52 -17.49 -1.93
CA GLY A 115 11.30 -16.31 -1.55
C GLY A 115 11.07 -15.90 -0.09
N ASP A 116 10.85 -14.62 0.13
CA ASP A 116 10.79 -14.04 1.46
C ASP A 116 9.51 -14.38 2.26
N ASN A 117 8.47 -14.94 1.63
CA ASN A 117 7.25 -15.26 2.36
C ASN A 117 7.42 -16.44 3.35
N GLU A 118 8.47 -17.25 3.19
CA GLU A 118 8.82 -18.31 4.12
C GLU A 118 9.26 -17.77 5.49
N ASN A 119 9.66 -16.49 5.54
CA ASN A 119 10.13 -15.81 6.75
C ASN A 119 9.09 -14.86 7.34
N LEU A 120 7.85 -14.85 6.85
CA LEU A 120 6.82 -13.99 7.42
C LEU A 120 6.46 -14.43 8.85
N PRO A 121 6.26 -13.45 9.77
CA PRO A 121 5.78 -13.74 11.11
C PRO A 121 4.44 -14.48 11.05
N GLU A 122 4.26 -15.46 11.94
CA GLU A 122 3.01 -16.22 12.02
C GLU A 122 1.79 -15.32 12.26
N GLU A 123 1.95 -14.26 13.03
CA GLU A 123 0.91 -13.26 13.26
C GLU A 123 0.46 -12.56 11.97
N THR A 124 1.38 -12.28 11.05
CA THR A 124 1.09 -11.66 9.75
C THR A 124 0.29 -12.63 8.87
N ILE A 125 0.67 -13.91 8.87
CA ILE A 125 -0.02 -14.96 8.12
C ILE A 125 -1.43 -15.18 8.68
N ASN A 126 -1.57 -15.26 10.01
CA ASN A 126 -2.86 -15.41 10.68
C ASN A 126 -3.78 -14.23 10.38
N PHE A 127 -3.26 -13.00 10.41
CA PHE A 127 -4.04 -11.81 10.09
C PHE A 127 -4.51 -11.80 8.63
N ALA A 128 -3.67 -12.26 7.68
CA ALA A 128 -4.09 -12.43 6.29
C ALA A 128 -5.21 -13.49 6.14
N GLY A 129 -5.15 -14.56 6.92
CA GLY A 129 -6.22 -15.56 6.99
C GLY A 129 -7.55 -14.98 7.49
N GLU A 130 -7.51 -14.22 8.59
CA GLU A 130 -8.68 -13.51 9.12
C GLU A 130 -9.29 -12.56 8.07
N LEU A 131 -8.46 -11.88 7.28
CA LEU A 131 -8.95 -10.98 6.23
C LEU A 131 -9.70 -11.73 5.13
N LEU A 132 -9.29 -12.94 4.78
CA LEU A 132 -10.03 -13.79 3.83
C LEU A 132 -11.42 -14.14 4.37
N GLU A 133 -11.49 -14.55 5.64
CA GLU A 133 -12.76 -14.90 6.31
C GLU A 133 -13.68 -13.68 6.41
N ILE A 134 -13.14 -12.51 6.79
CA ILE A 134 -13.90 -11.26 6.87
C ILE A 134 -14.42 -10.86 5.49
N ALA A 135 -13.59 -10.96 4.44
CA ALA A 135 -14.00 -10.63 3.07
C ALA A 135 -15.15 -11.53 2.60
N GLU A 136 -15.05 -12.84 2.84
CA GLU A 136 -16.10 -13.80 2.52
C GLU A 136 -17.40 -13.48 3.28
N TYR A 137 -17.32 -13.26 4.59
CA TYR A 137 -18.48 -12.91 5.43
C TYR A 137 -19.18 -11.62 4.97
N ARG A 138 -18.40 -10.65 4.49
CA ARG A 138 -18.90 -9.35 4.02
C ARG A 138 -19.34 -9.36 2.55
N GLY A 139 -19.08 -10.45 1.81
CA GLY A 139 -19.34 -10.53 0.38
C GLY A 139 -18.43 -9.65 -0.47
N VAL A 140 -17.24 -9.34 0.03
CA VAL A 140 -16.21 -8.58 -0.70
C VAL A 140 -15.33 -9.56 -1.47
N ASP A 141 -15.18 -9.31 -2.76
CA ASP A 141 -14.33 -10.12 -3.63
C ASP A 141 -12.85 -9.72 -3.43
N LEU A 142 -12.12 -10.48 -2.61
CA LEU A 142 -10.69 -10.27 -2.36
C LEU A 142 -9.90 -11.10 -3.35
N VAL A 143 -9.36 -10.44 -4.37
CA VAL A 143 -8.65 -11.08 -5.50
C VAL A 143 -7.15 -11.09 -5.24
N ILE A 144 -6.61 -12.30 -5.13
CA ILE A 144 -5.18 -12.54 -5.04
C ILE A 144 -4.69 -13.01 -6.40
N PRO A 145 -3.56 -12.52 -6.92
CA PRO A 145 -3.08 -12.87 -8.25
C PRO A 145 -2.86 -14.37 -8.44
N ASP A 146 -3.23 -14.87 -9.62
CA ASP A 146 -2.96 -16.24 -10.02
C ASP A 146 -1.63 -16.38 -10.77
N VAL A 147 -1.07 -15.26 -11.21
CA VAL A 147 0.15 -15.19 -12.00
C VAL A 147 1.05 -14.10 -11.44
N VAL A 148 2.31 -14.41 -11.25
CA VAL A 148 3.37 -13.52 -10.79
C VAL A 148 4.40 -13.36 -11.90
N CYS A 149 4.84 -12.13 -12.14
CA CYS A 149 5.99 -11.88 -12.99
C CYS A 149 7.27 -12.10 -12.18
N THR A 150 8.16 -12.93 -12.66
CA THR A 150 9.48 -13.16 -12.06
C THR A 150 10.58 -12.75 -13.04
N THR A 151 11.77 -12.57 -12.53
CA THR A 151 12.97 -12.34 -13.34
C THR A 151 14.11 -13.22 -12.85
N ASN A 152 15.09 -13.45 -13.72
CA ASN A 152 16.37 -14.04 -13.33
C ASN A 152 17.20 -13.06 -12.49
N GLN A 153 18.27 -13.54 -11.86
CA GLN A 153 19.13 -12.71 -11.00
C GLN A 153 19.78 -11.52 -11.74
N ASP A 154 20.02 -11.66 -13.05
CA ASP A 154 20.60 -10.62 -13.88
C ASP A 154 19.57 -9.60 -14.40
N MET A 155 18.30 -9.78 -14.09
CA MET A 155 17.15 -8.97 -14.56
C MET A 155 17.07 -8.84 -16.10
N THR A 156 17.51 -9.85 -16.81
CA THR A 156 17.52 -9.86 -18.29
C THR A 156 16.30 -10.51 -18.90
N GLU A 157 15.58 -11.32 -18.13
CA GLU A 157 14.40 -12.07 -18.58
C GLU A 157 13.23 -11.85 -17.63
N MET A 158 12.06 -11.62 -18.19
CA MET A 158 10.79 -11.59 -17.43
C MET A 158 9.96 -12.80 -17.79
N ILE A 159 9.53 -13.55 -16.77
CA ILE A 159 8.81 -14.80 -16.94
C ILE A 159 7.53 -14.73 -16.11
N LEU A 160 6.42 -15.18 -16.70
CA LEU A 160 5.16 -15.30 -15.97
C LEU A 160 5.08 -16.70 -15.35
N ARG A 161 4.85 -16.75 -14.05
CA ARG A 161 4.74 -17.98 -13.26
C ARG A 161 3.43 -18.07 -12.52
N GLN A 162 2.93 -19.27 -12.32
CA GLN A 162 1.99 -19.50 -11.22
C GLN A 162 2.75 -19.46 -9.90
N PRO A 163 2.15 -19.02 -8.80
CA PRO A 163 2.86 -18.90 -7.52
C PRO A 163 3.56 -20.18 -7.06
N ASN A 164 2.98 -21.35 -7.35
CA ASN A 164 3.58 -22.66 -7.03
C ASN A 164 4.78 -23.06 -7.91
N ASP A 165 4.98 -22.39 -9.03
CA ASP A 165 5.99 -22.76 -10.03
C ASP A 165 7.20 -21.81 -10.00
N ILE A 166 7.27 -20.90 -9.01
CA ILE A 166 8.39 -19.97 -8.85
C ILE A 166 9.59 -20.74 -8.29
N SER A 167 10.69 -20.72 -9.03
CA SER A 167 11.94 -21.36 -8.59
C SER A 167 12.69 -20.47 -7.58
N ALA A 168 13.52 -21.10 -6.75
CA ALA A 168 14.27 -20.39 -5.69
C ALA A 168 15.32 -19.40 -6.23
N ASP A 169 15.71 -19.52 -7.50
CA ASP A 169 16.63 -18.62 -8.19
C ASP A 169 15.94 -17.48 -8.94
N GLU A 170 14.62 -17.48 -8.99
CA GLU A 170 13.82 -16.41 -9.59
C GLU A 170 13.46 -15.34 -8.57
N ILE A 171 13.50 -14.07 -9.01
CA ILE A 171 13.13 -12.92 -8.20
C ILE A 171 11.72 -12.48 -8.58
N PRO A 172 10.74 -12.55 -7.68
CA PRO A 172 9.41 -12.03 -7.95
C PRO A 172 9.44 -10.51 -8.10
N LEU A 173 8.96 -10.00 -9.22
CA LEU A 173 8.87 -8.55 -9.46
C LEU A 173 7.61 -7.93 -8.87
N TRP A 174 6.72 -8.75 -8.29
CA TRP A 174 5.44 -8.32 -7.72
C TRP A 174 4.59 -7.49 -8.68
N VAL A 175 4.88 -7.60 -9.97
CA VAL A 175 4.07 -7.02 -11.04
C VAL A 175 3.02 -8.06 -11.42
N TYR A 176 1.77 -7.71 -11.22
CA TYR A 176 0.65 -8.61 -11.47
C TYR A 176 -0.07 -8.24 -12.74
N THR A 177 -0.35 -9.26 -13.52
CA THR A 177 -1.51 -9.23 -14.40
C THR A 177 -2.60 -10.03 -13.70
N PRO A 178 -3.49 -9.42 -12.90
CA PRO A 178 -4.68 -10.14 -12.50
C PRO A 178 -5.36 -10.57 -13.79
N ARG A 179 -5.76 -11.84 -13.88
CA ARG A 179 -6.73 -12.23 -14.88
C ARG A 179 -7.99 -11.42 -14.58
N LEU A 180 -8.09 -10.25 -15.16
CA LEU A 180 -9.30 -9.46 -15.22
C LEU A 180 -10.25 -10.21 -16.15
N SER A 181 -10.71 -11.37 -15.70
CA SER A 181 -11.72 -12.14 -16.42
C SER A 181 -12.95 -11.25 -16.52
N GLY A 182 -13.16 -10.68 -17.68
CA GLY A 182 -14.31 -9.87 -18.05
C GLY A 182 -14.07 -8.39 -18.32
N VAL A 183 -12.93 -7.80 -18.02
CA VAL A 183 -12.67 -6.36 -18.27
C VAL A 183 -11.70 -6.11 -19.43
N TYR A 184 -10.89 -7.09 -19.81
CA TYR A 184 -9.99 -6.99 -20.96
C TYR A 184 -10.01 -8.24 -21.83
N SER A 185 -11.09 -8.44 -22.57
CA SER A 185 -11.07 -9.36 -23.73
C SER A 185 -10.22 -8.82 -24.90
N GLY A 186 -9.51 -7.72 -24.72
CA GLY A 186 -8.72 -7.04 -25.73
C GLY A 186 -7.30 -6.64 -25.35
N ALA A 187 -6.85 -6.91 -24.12
CA ALA A 187 -5.44 -6.76 -23.80
C ALA A 187 -4.68 -7.91 -24.46
N LYS A 188 -4.15 -7.66 -25.64
CA LYS A 188 -3.06 -8.49 -26.18
C LYS A 188 -1.99 -8.52 -25.11
N THR A 189 -1.57 -9.71 -24.71
CA THR A 189 -0.31 -9.96 -24.04
C THR A 189 0.73 -9.06 -24.70
N LEU A 190 1.36 -8.17 -23.93
CA LEU A 190 2.50 -7.44 -24.41
C LEU A 190 3.59 -8.49 -24.67
N GLU A 191 3.63 -9.00 -25.89
CA GLU A 191 4.82 -9.62 -26.42
C GLU A 191 5.83 -8.47 -26.59
N MET A 192 6.78 -8.39 -25.65
CA MET A 192 8.01 -7.60 -25.84
C MET A 192 9.04 -8.46 -26.51
#